data_382edfbd66a30cf4e6bc39b900810b5e
#
_entry.id   382edfbd66a30cf4e6bc39b900810b5e
#
_cell.length_a   1.000
_cell.length_b   1.000
_cell.length_c   1.000
_cell.angle_alpha   90.00
_cell.angle_beta   90.00
_cell.angle_gamma   90.00
#
_symmetry.space_group_name_H-M   'P 1'
#
loop_
_entity.id
_entity.type
_entity.pdbx_description
1 polymer ?
#
loop_
_entity_poly.entity_id
_entity_poly.type
_entity_poly.pdbx_seq_one_letter_code
_entity_poly.pdbx_strand_id
1 'polypeptide(L)'
;SYKYFPAGAIICCVVDPGVGTARNALAVRTAEYYFTGPDNGLLWETLREQEIVETRVIPIPENASRTFHGRDVFARAAAEITLGRFEQLGPTTERIEVLELYRKAREGIAVRIDRFGNTITNLPDDGKSEYSVKAGEQQWEMNVYRTYSEAPDNELFLIEGSCNTLEISRSGRGNNKHIA
;
A
#
# COMPACT_ATOMS: atom_id res chain seq x y z
N SER A 1 4.15 5.11 -4.31
CA SER A 1 3.42 5.96 -5.29
C SER A 1 3.29 7.41 -4.82
N TYR A 2 3.15 7.70 -3.52
CA TYR A 2 3.02 9.08 -3.00
C TYR A 2 4.22 9.99 -3.38
N LYS A 3 5.42 9.44 -3.48
CA LYS A 3 6.67 10.16 -3.84
C LYS A 3 6.64 10.87 -5.21
N TYR A 4 5.65 10.56 -6.04
CA TYR A 4 5.45 11.19 -7.35
C TYR A 4 4.56 12.44 -7.30
N PHE A 5 3.98 12.75 -6.15
CA PHE A 5 3.20 13.98 -5.95
C PHE A 5 4.08 15.12 -5.45
N PRO A 6 3.76 16.37 -5.77
CA PRO A 6 4.52 17.52 -5.27
C PRO A 6 4.42 17.63 -3.74
N ALA A 7 5.43 18.23 -3.13
CA ALA A 7 5.39 18.58 -1.71
C ALA A 7 4.15 19.43 -1.40
N GLY A 8 3.56 19.23 -0.24
CA GLY A 8 2.29 19.84 0.17
C GLY A 8 1.04 19.11 -0.32
N ALA A 9 1.19 18.03 -1.09
CA ALA A 9 0.02 17.24 -1.53
C ALA A 9 -0.72 16.62 -0.34
N ILE A 10 -2.06 16.56 -0.46
CA ILE A 10 -2.95 15.93 0.51
C ILE A 10 -3.41 14.59 -0.08
N ILE A 11 -3.05 13.49 0.55
CA ILE A 11 -3.29 12.13 0.08
C ILE A 11 -4.40 11.51 0.92
N CYS A 12 -5.56 11.28 0.28
CA CYS A 12 -6.71 10.66 0.92
C CYS A 12 -6.71 9.15 0.69
N CYS A 13 -6.46 8.36 1.73
CA CYS A 13 -6.41 6.90 1.70
C CYS A 13 -7.73 6.32 2.20
N VAL A 14 -8.39 5.48 1.37
CA VAL A 14 -9.78 5.06 1.63
C VAL A 14 -9.98 3.55 1.72
N VAL A 15 -8.92 2.75 1.67
CA VAL A 15 -9.02 1.29 1.83
C VAL A 15 -9.27 0.95 3.29
N ASP A 16 -10.50 0.59 3.62
CA ASP A 16 -10.98 0.50 4.98
C ASP A 16 -11.92 -0.71 5.21
N PRO A 17 -11.35 -1.93 5.37
CA PRO A 17 -12.14 -3.12 5.71
C PRO A 17 -12.85 -3.00 7.06
N GLY A 18 -12.35 -2.12 7.95
CA GLY A 18 -12.92 -1.84 9.27
C GLY A 18 -13.84 -0.63 9.33
N VAL A 19 -14.40 -0.17 8.20
CA VAL A 19 -15.34 0.97 8.19
C VAL A 19 -16.53 0.70 9.11
N GLY A 20 -16.91 1.70 9.92
CA GLY A 20 -18.00 1.60 10.88
C GLY A 20 -17.66 0.87 12.20
N THR A 21 -16.41 0.43 12.39
CA THR A 21 -15.92 -0.11 13.67
C THR A 21 -15.32 0.99 14.56
N ALA A 22 -14.80 0.61 15.73
CA ALA A 22 -14.18 1.53 16.70
C ALA A 22 -12.76 2.01 16.31
N ARG A 23 -12.24 1.69 15.10
CA ARG A 23 -10.94 2.18 14.63
C ARG A 23 -10.96 3.70 14.49
N ASN A 24 -9.85 4.37 14.79
CA ASN A 24 -9.72 5.81 14.59
C ASN A 24 -9.72 6.17 13.08
N ALA A 25 -10.04 7.42 12.80
CA ALA A 25 -9.75 8.09 11.55
C ALA A 25 -8.60 9.06 11.79
N LEU A 26 -7.58 9.08 10.96
CA LEU A 26 -6.37 9.89 11.15
C LEU A 26 -6.20 10.96 10.09
N ALA A 27 -5.68 12.10 10.52
CA ALA A 27 -5.02 13.09 9.70
C ALA A 27 -3.56 13.19 10.15
N VAL A 28 -2.62 13.03 9.24
CA VAL A 28 -1.19 13.05 9.52
C VAL A 28 -0.53 14.14 8.70
N ARG A 29 0.24 15.00 9.34
CA ARG A 29 1.14 15.97 8.72
C ARG A 29 2.57 15.45 8.84
N THR A 30 3.24 15.32 7.71
CA THR A 30 4.68 15.04 7.63
C THR A 30 5.42 16.30 7.18
N ALA A 31 6.75 16.21 7.08
CA ALA A 31 7.55 17.33 6.59
C ALA A 31 7.13 17.78 5.16
N GLU A 32 6.67 16.85 4.32
CA GLU A 32 6.38 17.15 2.91
C GLU A 32 4.91 16.95 2.51
N TYR A 33 4.13 16.13 3.22
CA TYR A 33 2.79 15.71 2.78
C TYR A 33 1.76 15.74 3.91
N TYR A 34 0.51 15.67 3.52
CA TYR A 34 -0.61 15.37 4.41
C TYR A 34 -1.27 14.06 4.00
N PHE A 35 -1.71 13.28 4.99
CA PHE A 35 -2.45 12.04 4.76
C PHE A 35 -3.74 12.05 5.57
N THR A 36 -4.84 11.57 4.97
CA THR A 36 -6.06 11.25 5.71
C THR A 36 -6.45 9.81 5.42
N GLY A 37 -6.90 9.07 6.43
CA GLY A 37 -7.27 7.67 6.22
C GLY A 37 -7.61 6.92 7.52
N PRO A 38 -7.96 5.64 7.40
CA PRO A 38 -8.25 4.79 8.56
C PRO A 38 -6.98 4.42 9.32
N ASP A 39 -7.10 4.33 10.64
CA ASP A 39 -6.09 3.80 11.54
C ASP A 39 -6.18 2.27 11.59
N ASN A 40 -5.78 1.62 10.52
CA ASN A 40 -5.84 0.17 10.31
C ASN A 40 -4.52 -0.40 9.74
N GLY A 41 -3.45 0.37 9.83
CA GLY A 41 -2.14 0.02 9.27
C GLY A 41 -1.93 0.42 7.80
N LEU A 42 -2.98 0.86 7.09
CA LEU A 42 -2.88 1.29 5.68
C LEU A 42 -1.80 2.36 5.45
N LEU A 43 -1.67 3.30 6.39
CA LEU A 43 -0.74 4.41 6.29
C LEU A 43 0.69 4.04 6.72
N TRP A 44 0.86 2.95 7.49
CA TRP A 44 2.11 2.64 8.18
C TRP A 44 3.33 2.57 7.26
N GLU A 45 3.28 1.78 6.19
CA GLU A 45 4.42 1.62 5.27
C GLU A 45 4.85 2.94 4.59
N THR A 46 3.93 3.89 4.47
CA THR A 46 4.24 5.22 3.97
C THR A 46 4.80 6.11 5.07
N LEU A 47 4.17 6.12 6.24
CA LEU A 47 4.51 7.03 7.34
C LEU A 47 5.85 6.69 7.99
N ARG A 48 6.23 5.41 8.07
CA ARG A 48 7.53 5.01 8.64
C ARG A 48 8.74 5.53 7.83
N GLU A 49 8.54 5.95 6.58
CA GLU A 49 9.56 6.56 5.72
C GLU A 49 9.55 8.10 5.78
N GLN A 50 8.65 8.69 6.59
CA GLN A 50 8.43 10.13 6.65
C GLN A 50 8.82 10.67 8.03
N GLU A 51 9.21 11.93 8.06
CA GLU A 51 9.28 12.72 9.30
C GLU A 51 7.84 13.16 9.66
N ILE A 52 7.22 12.45 10.63
CA ILE A 52 5.89 12.80 11.12
C ILE A 52 6.01 14.02 12.00
N VAL A 53 5.35 15.11 11.61
CA VAL A 53 5.29 16.36 12.37
C VAL A 53 4.16 16.31 13.40
N GLU A 54 2.97 15.83 12.99
CA GLU A 54 1.81 15.78 13.86
C GLU A 54 0.76 14.79 13.34
N THR A 55 0.13 14.07 14.24
CA THR A 55 -1.00 13.18 13.93
C THR A 55 -2.22 13.59 14.76
N ARG A 56 -3.40 13.63 14.12
CA ARG A 56 -4.68 13.96 14.74
C ARG A 56 -5.72 12.88 14.50
N VAL A 57 -6.59 12.68 15.51
CA VAL A 57 -7.76 11.82 15.39
C VAL A 57 -8.91 12.64 14.84
N ILE A 58 -9.40 12.29 13.65
CA ILE A 58 -10.54 12.94 13.02
C ILE A 58 -11.83 12.45 13.70
N PRO A 59 -12.65 13.34 14.30
CA PRO A 59 -13.94 12.95 14.82
C PRO A 59 -14.85 12.45 13.70
N ILE A 60 -15.53 11.34 13.91
CA ILE A 60 -16.51 10.80 12.98
C ILE A 60 -17.84 11.53 13.22
N PRO A 61 -18.38 12.29 12.23
CA PRO A 61 -19.66 12.96 12.38
C PRO A 61 -20.80 11.98 12.65
N GLU A 62 -21.74 12.34 13.48
CA GLU A 62 -22.92 11.48 13.82
C GLU A 62 -23.73 11.10 12.58
N ASN A 63 -23.77 11.97 11.56
CA ASN A 63 -24.46 11.74 10.30
C ASN A 63 -23.60 11.06 9.22
N ALA A 64 -22.37 10.63 9.54
CA ALA A 64 -21.53 9.91 8.61
C ALA A 64 -22.13 8.54 8.29
N SER A 65 -22.07 8.13 7.04
CA SER A 65 -22.45 6.78 6.63
C SER A 65 -21.56 5.75 7.32
N ARG A 66 -22.16 4.71 7.88
CA ARG A 66 -21.42 3.59 8.52
C ARG A 66 -20.54 2.79 7.56
N THR A 67 -20.74 2.93 6.27
CA THR A 67 -20.03 2.18 5.24
C THR A 67 -19.26 3.05 4.26
N PHE A 68 -19.25 4.38 4.44
CA PHE A 68 -18.66 5.27 3.45
C PHE A 68 -17.88 6.43 4.07
N HIS A 69 -16.96 6.08 5.00
CA HIS A 69 -16.08 7.05 5.66
C HIS A 69 -15.12 7.74 4.67
N GLY A 70 -14.80 7.12 3.54
CA GLY A 70 -14.02 7.75 2.48
C GLY A 70 -14.57 9.12 2.08
N ARG A 71 -15.90 9.20 1.83
CA ARG A 71 -16.60 10.44 1.50
C ARG A 71 -16.86 11.33 2.72
N ASP A 72 -17.38 10.73 3.80
CA ASP A 72 -17.99 11.51 4.88
C ASP A 72 -16.99 11.95 5.95
N VAL A 73 -15.82 11.32 6.01
CA VAL A 73 -14.76 11.59 7.00
C VAL A 73 -13.46 12.01 6.31
N PHE A 74 -12.86 11.13 5.50
CA PHE A 74 -11.51 11.38 4.98
C PHE A 74 -11.45 12.48 3.93
N ALA A 75 -12.37 12.50 2.98
CA ALA A 75 -12.43 13.56 1.97
C ALA A 75 -12.78 14.93 2.59
N ARG A 76 -13.64 14.96 3.62
CA ARG A 76 -13.94 16.21 4.35
C ARG A 76 -12.71 16.70 5.10
N ALA A 77 -11.98 15.83 5.79
CA ALA A 77 -10.75 16.20 6.48
C ALA A 77 -9.70 16.73 5.49
N ALA A 78 -9.55 16.08 4.32
CA ALA A 78 -8.68 16.58 3.27
C ALA A 78 -9.07 18.00 2.79
N ALA A 79 -10.37 18.28 2.65
CA ALA A 79 -10.86 19.61 2.32
C ALA A 79 -10.53 20.65 3.43
N GLU A 80 -10.70 20.31 4.71
CA GLU A 80 -10.32 21.20 5.82
C GLU A 80 -8.80 21.49 5.82
N ILE A 81 -7.95 20.49 5.50
CA ILE A 81 -6.51 20.70 5.35
C ILE A 81 -6.22 21.70 4.23
N THR A 82 -6.92 21.59 3.08
CA THR A 82 -6.78 22.54 1.96
C THR A 82 -7.09 23.99 2.37
N LEU A 83 -7.99 24.15 3.34
CA LEU A 83 -8.35 25.46 3.91
C LEU A 83 -7.41 25.92 5.04
N GLY A 84 -6.31 25.20 5.30
CA GLY A 84 -5.36 25.53 6.37
C GLY A 84 -5.88 25.22 7.78
N ARG A 85 -6.83 24.31 7.93
CA ARG A 85 -7.49 23.99 9.21
C ARG A 85 -7.07 22.65 9.80
N PHE A 86 -5.85 22.19 9.52
CA PHE A 86 -5.34 20.92 10.03
C PHE A 86 -5.44 20.84 11.55
N GLU A 87 -5.07 21.89 12.28
CA GLU A 87 -5.08 21.96 13.74
C GLU A 87 -6.50 21.86 14.36
N GLN A 88 -7.54 22.00 13.55
CA GLN A 88 -8.94 21.92 13.98
C GLN A 88 -9.56 20.54 13.80
N LEU A 89 -8.82 19.57 13.20
CA LEU A 89 -9.33 18.24 12.85
C LEU A 89 -9.57 17.30 14.05
N GLY A 90 -9.32 17.76 15.27
CA GLY A 90 -9.53 16.99 16.48
C GLY A 90 -8.26 16.87 17.33
N PRO A 91 -8.24 16.01 18.36
CA PRO A 91 -7.11 15.89 19.28
C PRO A 91 -5.90 15.26 18.61
N THR A 92 -4.71 15.61 19.10
CA THR A 92 -3.45 14.98 18.71
C THR A 92 -3.34 13.56 19.27
N THR A 93 -2.57 12.71 18.59
CA THR A 93 -2.23 11.37 19.04
C THR A 93 -0.81 11.01 18.58
N GLU A 94 -0.10 10.25 19.39
CA GLU A 94 1.18 9.63 19.01
C GLU A 94 0.97 8.17 18.54
N ARG A 95 -0.23 7.63 18.73
CA ARG A 95 -0.54 6.26 18.37
C ARG A 95 -1.03 6.17 16.93
N ILE A 96 -0.35 5.31 16.17
CA ILE A 96 -0.73 4.92 14.81
C ILE A 96 -0.69 3.40 14.77
N GLU A 97 -1.71 2.76 14.20
CA GLU A 97 -1.75 1.31 14.02
C GLU A 97 -0.65 0.86 13.07
N VAL A 98 0.12 -0.13 13.50
CA VAL A 98 1.27 -0.65 12.79
C VAL A 98 0.86 -1.89 12.00
N LEU A 99 1.13 -1.91 10.70
CA LEU A 99 1.02 -3.09 9.86
C LEU A 99 2.40 -3.45 9.34
N GLU A 100 3.06 -4.40 9.99
CA GLU A 100 4.33 -4.92 9.51
C GLU A 100 4.10 -6.10 8.58
N LEU A 101 4.50 -5.93 7.32
CA LEU A 101 4.57 -7.03 6.36
C LEU A 101 5.86 -7.81 6.63
N TYR A 102 5.73 -9.10 6.97
CA TYR A 102 6.90 -9.93 7.25
C TYR A 102 7.92 -9.86 6.10
N ARG A 103 9.14 -9.47 6.43
CA ARG A 103 10.30 -9.52 5.54
C ARG A 103 11.59 -9.68 6.34
N LYS A 104 12.36 -10.71 6.03
CA LYS A 104 13.67 -10.94 6.65
C LYS A 104 14.67 -11.33 5.57
N ALA A 105 15.63 -10.47 5.28
CA ALA A 105 16.59 -10.63 4.18
C ALA A 105 15.89 -10.91 2.83
N ARG A 106 15.97 -12.13 2.30
CA ARG A 106 15.33 -12.56 1.05
C ARG A 106 14.06 -13.40 1.28
N GLU A 107 13.56 -13.43 2.49
CA GLU A 107 12.27 -14.03 2.81
C GLU A 107 11.21 -12.94 2.92
N GLY A 108 10.06 -13.15 2.30
CA GLY A 108 8.95 -12.20 2.31
C GLY A 108 7.61 -12.91 2.13
N ILE A 109 6.59 -12.14 1.80
CA ILE A 109 5.25 -12.67 1.59
C ILE A 109 4.70 -12.26 0.22
N ALA A 110 3.77 -13.06 -0.28
CA ALA A 110 2.85 -12.64 -1.32
C ALA A 110 1.87 -11.65 -0.71
N VAL A 111 1.98 -10.37 -1.09
CA VAL A 111 1.13 -9.29 -0.56
C VAL A 111 -0.27 -9.37 -1.15
N ARG A 112 -0.36 -9.68 -2.43
CA ARG A 112 -1.62 -9.87 -3.15
C ARG A 112 -1.40 -10.58 -4.48
N ILE A 113 -2.49 -11.09 -5.04
CA ILE A 113 -2.57 -11.50 -6.43
C ILE A 113 -3.41 -10.44 -7.15
N ASP A 114 -2.90 -9.91 -8.26
CA ASP A 114 -3.61 -8.92 -9.05
C ASP A 114 -4.68 -9.57 -9.96
N ARG A 115 -5.45 -8.73 -10.67
CA ARG A 115 -6.51 -9.22 -11.59
C ARG A 115 -5.98 -9.99 -12.80
N PHE A 116 -4.69 -9.93 -13.06
CA PHE A 116 -4.04 -10.65 -14.17
C PHE A 116 -3.41 -11.96 -13.70
N GLY A 117 -3.44 -12.24 -12.38
CA GLY A 117 -2.85 -13.44 -11.76
C GLY A 117 -1.38 -13.27 -11.38
N ASN A 118 -0.82 -12.06 -11.46
CA ASN A 118 0.54 -11.81 -10.98
C ASN A 118 0.57 -11.82 -9.46
N THR A 119 1.51 -12.53 -8.88
CA THR A 119 1.74 -12.57 -7.43
C THR A 119 2.72 -11.47 -7.05
N ILE A 120 2.22 -10.42 -6.41
CA ILE A 120 2.99 -9.26 -5.97
C ILE A 120 3.60 -9.58 -4.61
N THR A 121 4.92 -9.46 -4.50
CA THR A 121 5.66 -9.71 -3.25
C THR A 121 6.09 -8.40 -2.59
N ASN A 122 6.56 -8.48 -1.34
CA ASN A 122 7.23 -7.37 -0.66
C ASN A 122 8.78 -7.47 -0.74
N LEU A 123 9.31 -8.30 -1.63
CA LEU A 123 10.75 -8.47 -1.83
C LEU A 123 11.25 -7.49 -2.91
N PRO A 124 12.23 -6.63 -2.60
CA PRO A 124 12.80 -5.74 -3.61
C PRO A 124 13.65 -6.53 -4.61
N ASP A 125 13.75 -6.01 -5.82
CA ASP A 125 14.78 -6.44 -6.77
C ASP A 125 16.16 -5.99 -6.25
N ASP A 126 17.15 -6.90 -6.28
CA ASP A 126 18.54 -6.62 -5.95
C ASP A 126 19.46 -6.66 -7.19
N GLY A 127 18.86 -6.60 -8.39
CA GLY A 127 19.55 -6.45 -9.67
C GLY A 127 20.10 -7.75 -10.26
N LYS A 128 19.67 -8.92 -9.81
CA LYS A 128 20.05 -10.19 -10.41
C LYS A 128 19.18 -10.48 -11.63
N SER A 129 19.74 -11.24 -12.57
CA SER A 129 19.02 -11.70 -13.75
C SER A 129 18.19 -12.97 -13.50
N GLU A 130 18.46 -13.69 -12.41
CA GLU A 130 17.85 -14.96 -12.08
C GLU A 130 17.76 -15.15 -10.57
N TYR A 131 16.69 -15.79 -10.11
CA TYR A 131 16.47 -16.14 -8.71
C TYR A 131 15.94 -17.56 -8.58
N SER A 132 16.45 -18.28 -7.57
CA SER A 132 15.79 -19.46 -7.04
C SER A 132 14.68 -19.06 -6.08
N VAL A 133 13.42 -19.26 -6.46
CA VAL A 133 12.24 -18.88 -5.70
C VAL A 133 11.64 -20.10 -5.04
N LYS A 134 11.45 -20.06 -3.72
CA LYS A 134 10.82 -21.13 -2.94
C LYS A 134 9.53 -20.63 -2.30
N ALA A 135 8.44 -21.38 -2.48
CA ALA A 135 7.18 -21.16 -1.79
C ALA A 135 6.61 -22.49 -1.30
N GLY A 136 6.51 -22.66 0.03
CA GLY A 136 6.19 -23.93 0.64
C GLY A 136 7.23 -25.01 0.30
N GLU A 137 6.78 -26.12 -0.28
CA GLU A 137 7.63 -27.22 -0.71
C GLU A 137 8.10 -27.10 -2.17
N GLN A 138 7.59 -26.13 -2.90
CA GLN A 138 7.92 -25.91 -4.31
C GLN A 138 9.08 -24.94 -4.47
N GLN A 139 9.90 -25.18 -5.50
CA GLN A 139 11.04 -24.35 -5.86
C GLN A 139 11.12 -24.23 -7.37
N TRP A 140 11.44 -23.03 -7.83
CA TRP A 140 11.58 -22.68 -9.25
C TRP A 140 12.82 -21.83 -9.46
N GLU A 141 13.51 -22.02 -10.58
CA GLU A 141 14.48 -21.07 -11.09
C GLU A 141 13.75 -20.12 -12.05
N MET A 142 13.80 -18.82 -11.75
CA MET A 142 13.05 -17.80 -12.50
C MET A 142 13.98 -16.69 -12.96
N ASN A 143 13.93 -16.40 -14.26
CA ASN A 143 14.59 -15.25 -14.83
C ASN A 143 13.82 -13.95 -14.54
N VAL A 144 14.55 -12.85 -14.47
CA VAL A 144 13.98 -11.48 -14.36
C VAL A 144 13.94 -10.86 -15.75
N TYR A 145 12.76 -10.37 -16.15
CA TYR A 145 12.56 -9.64 -17.40
C TYR A 145 12.17 -8.20 -17.12
N ARG A 146 12.51 -7.29 -18.03
CA ARG A 146 12.16 -5.86 -17.91
C ARG A 146 10.72 -5.58 -18.30
N THR A 147 10.18 -6.39 -19.20
CA THR A 147 8.79 -6.28 -19.68
C THR A 147 8.16 -7.65 -19.82
N TYR A 148 6.84 -7.72 -19.74
CA TYR A 148 6.07 -8.96 -19.93
C TYR A 148 6.26 -9.58 -21.31
N SER A 149 6.57 -8.75 -22.33
CA SER A 149 6.75 -9.21 -23.73
C SER A 149 8.09 -9.88 -23.98
N GLU A 150 9.07 -9.70 -23.10
CA GLU A 150 10.38 -10.37 -23.19
C GLU A 150 10.36 -11.79 -22.63
N ALA A 151 9.39 -12.08 -21.78
CA ALA A 151 9.29 -13.39 -21.13
C ALA A 151 8.77 -14.45 -22.09
N PRO A 152 9.30 -15.70 -22.03
CA PRO A 152 8.81 -16.84 -22.83
C PRO A 152 7.35 -17.15 -22.52
N ASP A 153 6.62 -17.64 -23.52
CA ASP A 153 5.22 -18.03 -23.33
C ASP A 153 5.10 -19.23 -22.37
N ASN A 154 4.11 -19.14 -21.47
CA ASN A 154 3.75 -20.17 -20.47
C ASN A 154 4.80 -20.48 -19.40
N GLU A 155 5.85 -19.72 -19.28
CA GLU A 155 6.84 -19.86 -18.20
C GLU A 155 6.55 -18.90 -17.05
N LEU A 156 6.96 -19.31 -15.83
CA LEU A 156 7.01 -18.44 -14.68
C LEU A 156 8.27 -17.58 -14.75
N PHE A 157 8.12 -16.32 -14.46
CA PHE A 157 9.22 -15.37 -14.45
C PHE A 157 9.02 -14.28 -13.39
N LEU A 158 10.04 -13.52 -13.16
CA LEU A 158 10.03 -12.35 -12.28
C LEU A 158 10.08 -11.07 -13.08
N ILE A 159 9.40 -10.05 -12.58
CA ILE A 159 9.46 -8.69 -13.09
C ILE A 159 9.44 -7.70 -11.92
N GLU A 160 10.15 -6.60 -12.04
CA GLU A 160 10.03 -5.51 -11.07
C GLU A 160 8.74 -4.73 -11.35
N GLY A 161 7.83 -4.73 -10.38
CA GLY A 161 6.58 -4.00 -10.45
C GLY A 161 6.70 -2.53 -10.06
N SER A 162 5.58 -1.81 -10.18
CA SER A 162 5.50 -0.36 -9.88
C SER A 162 5.81 0.02 -8.43
N CYS A 163 5.85 -0.95 -7.52
CA CYS A 163 6.21 -0.76 -6.11
C CYS A 163 7.70 -1.02 -5.83
N ASN A 164 8.52 -1.20 -6.85
CA ASN A 164 9.94 -1.58 -6.78
C ASN A 164 10.14 -2.90 -6.01
N THR A 165 9.22 -3.82 -6.20
CA THR A 165 9.26 -5.17 -5.65
C THR A 165 9.08 -6.20 -6.76
N LEU A 166 9.61 -7.39 -6.55
CA LEU A 166 9.48 -8.49 -7.48
C LEU A 166 8.05 -9.02 -7.51
N GLU A 167 7.53 -9.23 -8.70
CA GLU A 167 6.27 -9.88 -8.99
C GLU A 167 6.55 -11.20 -9.69
N ILE A 168 5.86 -12.28 -9.29
CA ILE A 168 5.90 -13.56 -9.99
C ILE A 168 4.77 -13.54 -11.00
N SER A 169 5.10 -13.73 -12.26
CA SER A 169 4.19 -13.62 -13.39
C SER A 169 4.29 -14.83 -14.31
N ARG A 170 3.28 -15.05 -15.13
CA ARG A 170 3.30 -16.03 -16.21
C ARG A 170 2.84 -15.36 -17.50
N SER A 171 3.67 -15.42 -18.54
CA SER A 171 3.26 -15.02 -19.89
C SER A 171 2.32 -16.07 -20.50
N GLY A 172 1.24 -15.64 -21.17
CA GLY A 172 0.34 -16.55 -21.89
C GLY A 172 -0.85 -15.82 -22.50
N ARG A 173 -1.20 -16.14 -23.73
CA ARG A 173 -2.41 -15.65 -24.38
C ARG A 173 -3.65 -16.30 -23.76
N GLY A 174 -4.29 -15.58 -22.82
CA GLY A 174 -5.61 -15.93 -22.30
C GLY A 174 -5.59 -17.00 -21.21
N ASN A 175 -5.90 -16.61 -19.99
CA ASN A 175 -6.09 -17.32 -18.73
C ASN A 175 -4.83 -17.45 -17.87
N ASN A 176 -4.54 -16.41 -17.10
CA ASN A 176 -3.78 -16.56 -15.86
C ASN A 176 -4.61 -17.42 -14.91
N LYS A 177 -4.39 -18.73 -14.93
CA LYS A 177 -4.87 -19.61 -13.87
C LYS A 177 -3.99 -19.37 -12.67
N HIS A 178 -4.61 -19.00 -11.56
CA HIS A 178 -4.00 -18.71 -10.28
C HIS A 178 -2.90 -19.72 -9.94
N ILE A 179 -1.73 -19.20 -9.55
CA ILE A 179 -0.75 -19.94 -8.79
C ILE A 179 -1.27 -19.93 -7.36
N ALA A 180 -2.04 -20.94 -7.00
CA ALA A 180 -2.56 -21.11 -5.63
C ALA A 180 -1.56 -21.93 -4.82
#